data_4f21a5aace2f42f220006c2715b620e5
#
_entry.id   4f21a5aace2f42f220006c2715b620e5
#
_cell.length_a   1.000
_cell.length_b   1.000
_cell.length_c   1.000
_cell.angle_alpha   90.00
_cell.angle_beta   90.00
_cell.angle_gamma   90.00
#
_symmetry.space_group_name_H-M   'P 1'
#
loop_
_entity.id
_entity.type
_entity.pdbx_description
1 polymer ?
#
loop_
_entity_poly.entity_id
_entity_poly.type
_entity_poly.pdbx_seq_one_letter_code
_entity_poly.pdbx_strand_id
1 'polypeptide(L)'
;MVRMITIVLILTLFTLTLKAPEDKAIKIVKTEAIKPFKPLIYAIGSVECSFDTLAYNAEEAAVGYFQIRPIRINDYNKRTGSNYTLNEMYDYDKAEKVFCYYADRIGPYNLEKVAKDWNGSGPKTIEYWRKIQKAL
;
A
#
# COMPACT_ATOMS: atom_id res chain seq x y z
N MET A 1 44.71 -20.41 -58.63
CA MET A 1 45.17 -19.82 -57.34
C MET A 1 44.45 -18.55 -56.96
N VAL A 2 44.35 -17.55 -57.86
CA VAL A 2 43.72 -16.23 -57.56
C VAL A 2 42.24 -16.33 -57.12
N ARG A 3 41.42 -17.22 -57.70
CA ARG A 3 40.00 -17.38 -57.37
C ARG A 3 39.76 -18.01 -55.97
N MET A 4 40.65 -18.86 -55.50
CA MET A 4 40.54 -19.44 -54.15
C MET A 4 40.89 -18.41 -53.05
N ILE A 5 41.86 -17.57 -53.31
CA ILE A 5 42.29 -16.53 -52.37
C ILE A 5 41.17 -15.48 -52.17
N THR A 6 40.44 -15.12 -53.28
CA THR A 6 39.32 -14.17 -53.21
C THR A 6 38.14 -14.70 -52.39
N ILE A 7 37.82 -16.01 -52.49
CA ILE A 7 36.76 -16.64 -51.72
C ILE A 7 37.11 -16.69 -50.23
N VAL A 8 38.36 -16.98 -49.88
CA VAL A 8 38.82 -17.00 -48.47
C VAL A 8 38.80 -15.61 -47.88
N LEU A 9 39.15 -14.57 -48.64
CA LEU A 9 39.13 -13.18 -48.17
C LEU A 9 37.69 -12.66 -47.91
N ILE A 10 36.73 -13.07 -48.77
CA ILE A 10 35.31 -12.72 -48.58
C ILE A 10 34.73 -13.44 -47.37
N LEU A 11 35.09 -14.72 -47.10
CA LEU A 11 34.64 -15.45 -45.96
C LEU A 11 35.17 -14.86 -44.61
N THR A 12 36.42 -14.38 -44.61
CA THR A 12 37.02 -13.75 -43.42
C THR A 12 36.47 -12.37 -43.16
N LEU A 13 36.06 -11.61 -44.18
CA LEU A 13 35.39 -10.32 -43.99
C LEU A 13 33.98 -10.46 -43.44
N PHE A 14 33.29 -11.59 -43.76
CA PHE A 14 31.91 -11.81 -43.29
C PHE A 14 31.85 -12.26 -41.84
N THR A 15 32.93 -12.80 -41.28
CA THR A 15 32.95 -13.19 -39.85
C THR A 15 33.25 -12.05 -38.88
N LEU A 16 33.68 -10.89 -39.39
CA LEU A 16 34.02 -9.74 -38.55
C LEU A 16 32.81 -8.83 -38.20
N THR A 17 31.62 -9.05 -38.76
CA THR A 17 30.48 -8.13 -38.61
C THR A 17 29.33 -8.65 -37.76
N LEU A 18 29.44 -9.88 -37.20
CA LEU A 18 28.46 -10.41 -36.27
C LEU A 18 28.90 -10.20 -34.82
N LYS A 19 29.13 -8.94 -34.44
CA LYS A 19 29.11 -8.57 -33.03
C LYS A 19 27.64 -8.54 -32.60
N ALA A 20 27.21 -9.58 -31.89
CA ALA A 20 25.90 -9.57 -31.27
C ALA A 20 25.75 -8.31 -30.44
N PRO A 21 24.57 -7.65 -30.48
CA PRO A 21 24.32 -6.51 -29.59
C PRO A 21 24.52 -6.98 -28.15
N GLU A 22 25.35 -6.25 -27.41
CA GLU A 22 25.49 -6.49 -25.98
C GLU A 22 24.10 -6.45 -25.37
N ASP A 23 23.67 -7.57 -24.81
CA ASP A 23 22.44 -7.68 -24.02
C ASP A 23 22.56 -6.68 -22.88
N LYS A 24 21.99 -5.49 -23.06
CA LYS A 24 21.81 -4.54 -21.96
C LYS A 24 20.84 -5.22 -21.00
N ALA A 25 21.38 -5.89 -20.00
CA ALA A 25 20.59 -6.48 -18.94
C ALA A 25 19.64 -5.42 -18.39
N ILE A 26 18.35 -5.59 -18.64
CA ILE A 26 17.31 -4.73 -18.07
C ILE A 26 17.38 -4.94 -16.57
N LYS A 27 17.95 -3.97 -15.84
CA LYS A 27 17.98 -3.97 -14.41
C LYS A 27 16.54 -3.76 -13.93
N ILE A 28 15.85 -4.85 -13.58
CA ILE A 28 14.54 -4.78 -12.95
C ILE A 28 14.77 -4.15 -11.57
N VAL A 29 14.53 -2.86 -11.46
CA VAL A 29 14.47 -2.18 -10.17
C VAL A 29 13.19 -2.68 -9.51
N LYS A 30 13.34 -3.42 -8.41
CA LYS A 30 12.22 -3.84 -7.57
C LYS A 30 11.64 -2.56 -6.96
N THR A 31 10.61 -2.01 -7.62
CA THR A 31 9.85 -0.88 -7.06
C THR A 31 9.08 -1.38 -5.86
N GLU A 32 9.29 -0.77 -4.70
CA GLU A 32 8.41 -0.99 -3.56
C GLU A 32 6.98 -0.62 -3.96
N ALA A 33 6.03 -1.46 -3.55
CA ALA A 33 4.62 -1.17 -3.79
C ALA A 33 4.28 0.20 -3.18
N ILE A 34 3.73 1.09 -4.01
CA ILE A 34 3.27 2.40 -3.55
C ILE A 34 2.16 2.15 -2.52
N LYS A 35 2.36 2.62 -1.28
CA LYS A 35 1.34 2.60 -0.22
C LYS A 35 0.68 3.99 -0.17
N PRO A 36 -0.38 4.23 -0.96
CA PRO A 36 -0.94 5.56 -1.18
C PRO A 36 -1.53 6.19 0.08
N PHE A 37 -1.92 5.38 1.06
CA PHE A 37 -2.49 5.85 2.32
C PHE A 37 -1.47 6.05 3.44
N LYS A 38 -0.18 5.81 3.20
CA LYS A 38 0.86 5.90 4.25
C LYS A 38 0.83 7.22 5.05
N PRO A 39 0.71 8.40 4.43
CA PRO A 39 0.60 9.66 5.18
C PRO A 39 -0.66 9.71 6.05
N LEU A 40 -1.80 9.26 5.51
CA LEU A 40 -3.06 9.23 6.26
C LEU A 40 -3.01 8.23 7.42
N ILE A 41 -2.42 7.06 7.21
CA ILE A 41 -2.24 6.04 8.26
C ILE A 41 -1.39 6.62 9.40
N TYR A 42 -0.32 7.33 9.09
CA TYR A 42 0.50 8.00 10.10
C TYR A 42 -0.30 9.03 10.90
N ALA A 43 -1.05 9.90 10.20
CA ALA A 43 -1.89 10.90 10.84
C ALA A 43 -2.98 10.27 11.74
N ILE A 44 -3.62 9.19 11.29
CA ILE A 44 -4.62 8.44 12.08
C ILE A 44 -3.96 7.89 13.35
N GLY A 45 -2.82 7.21 13.25
CA GLY A 45 -2.13 6.67 14.43
C GLY A 45 -1.75 7.74 15.45
N SER A 46 -1.33 8.92 14.99
CA SER A 46 -1.05 10.06 15.86
C SER A 46 -2.30 10.56 16.62
N VAL A 47 -3.43 10.63 15.91
CA VAL A 47 -4.69 11.21 16.45
C VAL A 47 -5.46 10.21 17.32
N GLU A 48 -5.51 8.94 16.92
CA GLU A 48 -6.33 7.91 17.56
C GLU A 48 -5.67 7.31 18.81
N CYS A 49 -4.38 7.08 18.77
CA CYS A 49 -3.73 6.29 19.81
C CYS A 49 -2.30 6.72 20.15
N SER A 50 -1.81 7.86 19.62
CA SER A 50 -0.40 8.26 19.79
C SER A 50 0.61 7.17 19.43
N PHE A 51 0.29 6.40 18.36
CA PHE A 51 1.06 5.25 17.85
C PHE A 51 1.09 4.01 18.76
N ASP A 52 0.25 3.95 19.80
CA ASP A 52 0.14 2.77 20.66
C ASP A 52 -0.76 1.71 19.99
N THR A 53 -0.14 0.63 19.52
CA THR A 53 -0.86 -0.50 18.90
C THR A 53 -1.70 -1.31 19.88
N LEU A 54 -1.46 -1.13 21.19
CA LEU A 54 -2.19 -1.80 22.27
C LEU A 54 -3.26 -0.89 22.90
N ALA A 55 -3.49 0.29 22.35
CA ALA A 55 -4.48 1.22 22.86
C ALA A 55 -5.89 0.60 22.89
N TYR A 56 -6.63 0.87 23.98
CA TYR A 56 -8.01 0.45 24.15
C TYR A 56 -8.88 1.62 24.61
N ASN A 57 -9.93 1.88 23.87
CA ASN A 57 -10.97 2.85 24.26
C ASN A 57 -12.20 2.10 24.78
N ALA A 58 -12.45 2.17 26.10
CA ALA A 58 -13.53 1.45 26.76
C ALA A 58 -14.92 1.96 26.38
N GLU A 59 -15.06 3.26 26.03
CA GLU A 59 -16.36 3.86 25.69
C GLU A 59 -16.92 3.31 24.38
N GLU A 60 -16.04 3.08 23.39
CA GLU A 60 -16.41 2.59 22.06
C GLU A 60 -16.03 1.11 21.86
N ALA A 61 -15.40 0.48 22.84
CA ALA A 61 -14.76 -0.82 22.73
C ALA A 61 -13.79 -0.88 21.51
N ALA A 62 -13.12 0.25 21.23
CA ALA A 62 -12.24 0.37 20.09
C ALA A 62 -10.81 -0.03 20.45
N VAL A 63 -10.14 -0.76 19.56
CA VAL A 63 -8.83 -1.34 19.83
C VAL A 63 -7.78 -1.00 18.79
N GLY A 64 -6.54 -0.94 19.25
CA GLY A 64 -5.35 -0.91 18.44
C GLY A 64 -5.08 0.42 17.75
N TYR A 65 -4.11 0.38 16.85
CA TYR A 65 -3.61 1.54 16.12
C TYR A 65 -4.69 2.37 15.41
N PHE A 66 -5.66 1.69 14.82
CA PHE A 66 -6.73 2.32 14.04
C PHE A 66 -8.03 2.49 14.84
N GLN A 67 -8.05 2.20 16.14
CA GLN A 67 -9.23 2.24 17.00
C GLN A 67 -10.44 1.53 16.37
N ILE A 68 -10.23 0.27 15.99
CA ILE A 68 -11.25 -0.54 15.32
C ILE A 68 -12.32 -0.96 16.31
N ARG A 69 -13.58 -0.64 16.00
CA ARG A 69 -14.75 -0.99 16.80
C ARG A 69 -15.35 -2.34 16.39
N PRO A 70 -16.08 -3.05 17.30
CA PRO A 70 -16.72 -4.33 16.98
C PRO A 70 -17.60 -4.28 15.74
N ILE A 71 -18.36 -3.21 15.55
CA ILE A 71 -19.22 -3.05 14.37
C ILE A 71 -18.43 -3.04 13.05
N ARG A 72 -17.23 -2.43 13.07
CA ARG A 72 -16.36 -2.34 11.89
C ARG A 72 -15.80 -3.71 11.49
N ILE A 73 -15.33 -4.48 12.46
CA ILE A 73 -14.79 -5.80 12.18
C ILE A 73 -15.89 -6.80 11.76
N ASN A 74 -17.07 -6.72 12.35
CA ASN A 74 -18.21 -7.53 11.95
C ASN A 74 -18.63 -7.23 10.49
N ASP A 75 -18.70 -5.95 10.09
CA ASP A 75 -19.00 -5.56 8.73
C ASP A 75 -17.92 -6.02 7.75
N TYR A 76 -16.63 -5.86 8.13
CA TYR A 76 -15.52 -6.36 7.33
C TYR A 76 -15.60 -7.86 7.08
N ASN A 77 -15.80 -8.66 8.14
CA ASN A 77 -15.93 -10.11 8.04
C ASN A 77 -17.09 -10.52 7.12
N LYS A 78 -18.24 -9.87 7.29
CA LYS A 78 -19.42 -10.13 6.45
C LYS A 78 -19.15 -9.85 4.97
N ARG A 79 -18.42 -8.78 4.67
CA ARG A 79 -18.15 -8.37 3.28
C ARG A 79 -17.06 -9.18 2.60
N THR A 80 -16.08 -9.65 3.37
CA THR A 80 -14.89 -10.31 2.82
C THR A 80 -14.90 -11.83 2.98
N GLY A 81 -15.83 -12.37 3.78
CA GLY A 81 -15.81 -13.77 4.19
C GLY A 81 -14.70 -14.10 5.20
N SER A 82 -14.07 -13.08 5.79
CA SER A 82 -13.08 -13.26 6.86
C SER A 82 -13.75 -13.59 8.19
N ASN A 83 -12.95 -14.01 9.17
CA ASN A 83 -13.40 -14.34 10.52
C ASN A 83 -12.54 -13.70 11.61
N TYR A 84 -12.03 -12.50 11.37
CA TYR A 84 -11.21 -11.78 12.34
C TYR A 84 -12.02 -11.47 13.61
N THR A 85 -11.36 -11.60 14.75
CA THR A 85 -11.86 -11.16 16.04
C THR A 85 -11.42 -9.73 16.34
N LEU A 86 -12.11 -9.06 17.26
CA LEU A 86 -11.70 -7.72 17.70
C LEU A 86 -10.30 -7.73 18.32
N ASN A 87 -9.95 -8.77 19.06
CA ASN A 87 -8.65 -8.91 19.71
C ASN A 87 -7.49 -9.00 18.70
N GLU A 88 -7.74 -9.52 17.51
CA GLU A 88 -6.73 -9.56 16.45
C GLU A 88 -6.41 -8.18 15.86
N MET A 89 -7.20 -7.17 16.18
CA MET A 89 -6.97 -5.79 15.70
C MET A 89 -5.89 -5.05 16.49
N TYR A 90 -5.33 -5.66 17.53
CA TYR A 90 -4.06 -5.23 18.14
C TYR A 90 -2.85 -5.57 17.26
N ASP A 91 -2.99 -6.54 16.34
CA ASP A 91 -1.99 -6.81 15.31
C ASP A 91 -2.08 -5.71 14.23
N TYR A 92 -0.98 -4.95 14.10
CA TYR A 92 -0.94 -3.80 13.18
C TYR A 92 -1.23 -4.19 11.74
N ASP A 93 -0.66 -5.29 11.24
CA ASP A 93 -0.79 -5.69 9.84
C ASP A 93 -2.23 -6.09 9.51
N LYS A 94 -2.90 -6.79 10.43
CA LYS A 94 -4.31 -7.14 10.28
C LYS A 94 -5.19 -5.91 10.34
N ALA A 95 -4.92 -5.00 11.26
CA ALA A 95 -5.66 -3.75 11.42
C ALA A 95 -5.45 -2.82 10.20
N GLU A 96 -4.21 -2.69 9.66
CA GLU A 96 -3.91 -1.95 8.43
C GLU A 96 -4.69 -2.55 7.24
N LYS A 97 -4.77 -3.87 7.14
CA LYS A 97 -5.53 -4.54 6.08
C LYS A 97 -7.02 -4.20 6.15
N VAL A 98 -7.60 -4.18 7.34
CA VAL A 98 -9.00 -3.77 7.53
C VAL A 98 -9.18 -2.30 7.15
N PHE A 99 -8.30 -1.40 7.61
CA PHE A 99 -8.35 0.01 7.23
C PHE A 99 -8.26 0.21 5.72
N CYS A 100 -7.25 -0.39 5.07
CA CYS A 100 -7.03 -0.27 3.63
C CYS A 100 -8.23 -0.79 2.82
N TYR A 101 -8.90 -1.84 3.26
CA TYR A 101 -10.12 -2.33 2.60
C TYR A 101 -11.19 -1.25 2.46
N TYR A 102 -11.41 -0.43 3.49
CA TYR A 102 -12.38 0.67 3.42
C TYR A 102 -11.83 1.88 2.66
N ALA A 103 -10.55 2.20 2.86
CA ALA A 103 -9.90 3.31 2.19
C ALA A 103 -9.86 3.13 0.66
N ASP A 104 -9.55 1.94 0.18
CA ASP A 104 -9.48 1.61 -1.25
C ASP A 104 -10.82 1.78 -1.97
N ARG A 105 -11.95 1.61 -1.28
CA ARG A 105 -13.29 1.82 -1.84
C ARG A 105 -13.58 3.29 -2.17
N ILE A 106 -12.87 4.20 -1.53
CA ILE A 106 -12.96 5.66 -1.76
C ILE A 106 -11.85 6.09 -2.71
N GLY A 107 -10.67 5.50 -2.55
CA GLY A 107 -9.48 5.78 -3.33
C GLY A 107 -8.57 6.84 -2.70
N PRO A 108 -7.31 6.92 -3.17
CA PRO A 108 -6.25 7.70 -2.53
C PRO A 108 -6.32 9.22 -2.81
N TYR A 109 -7.21 9.64 -3.70
CA TYR A 109 -7.32 11.05 -4.10
C TYR A 109 -8.24 11.88 -3.19
N ASN A 110 -8.94 11.24 -2.23
CA ASN A 110 -9.85 11.92 -1.32
C ASN A 110 -9.62 11.47 0.13
N LEU A 111 -8.47 11.86 0.67
CA LEU A 111 -8.07 11.51 2.04
C LEU A 111 -9.04 12.06 3.10
N GLU A 112 -9.66 13.22 2.84
CA GLU A 112 -10.70 13.78 3.73
C GLU A 112 -11.88 12.81 3.85
N LYS A 113 -12.39 12.33 2.72
CA LYS A 113 -13.51 11.39 2.73
C LYS A 113 -13.14 10.08 3.41
N VAL A 114 -11.93 9.55 3.16
CA VAL A 114 -11.44 8.34 3.83
C VAL A 114 -11.41 8.55 5.35
N ALA A 115 -10.81 9.64 5.84
CA ALA A 115 -10.71 9.93 7.25
C ALA A 115 -12.10 10.12 7.92
N LYS A 116 -13.00 10.85 7.29
CA LYS A 116 -14.35 11.05 7.80
C LYS A 116 -15.16 9.76 7.87
N ASP A 117 -15.15 8.96 6.80
CA ASP A 117 -15.85 7.66 6.76
C ASP A 117 -15.27 6.67 7.79
N TRP A 118 -13.95 6.76 8.05
CA TRP A 118 -13.31 5.94 9.08
C TRP A 118 -13.79 6.30 10.48
N ASN A 119 -13.82 7.57 10.81
CA ASN A 119 -14.26 8.05 12.11
C ASN A 119 -15.77 7.81 12.35
N GLY A 120 -16.60 7.84 11.29
CA GLY A 120 -18.03 7.59 11.38
C GLY A 120 -18.88 8.56 10.59
N SER A 121 -19.88 9.16 11.23
CA SER A 121 -20.83 10.09 10.60
C SER A 121 -21.13 11.29 11.49
N GLY A 122 -21.67 12.35 10.86
CA GLY A 122 -22.13 13.55 11.57
C GLY A 122 -21.04 14.59 11.81
N PRO A 123 -21.37 15.65 12.61
CA PRO A 123 -20.53 16.85 12.75
C PRO A 123 -19.15 16.58 13.35
N LYS A 124 -19.01 15.56 14.21
CA LYS A 124 -17.74 15.18 14.83
C LYS A 124 -16.66 14.82 13.80
N THR A 125 -17.04 14.33 12.63
CA THR A 125 -16.09 13.98 11.56
C THR A 125 -15.36 15.20 11.00
N ILE A 126 -15.96 16.41 11.09
CA ILE A 126 -15.33 17.66 10.67
C ILE A 126 -14.18 18.02 11.60
N GLU A 127 -14.41 17.89 12.91
CA GLU A 127 -13.37 18.14 13.91
C GLU A 127 -12.26 17.09 13.82
N TYR A 128 -12.65 15.84 13.62
CA TYR A 128 -11.71 14.75 13.39
C TYR A 128 -10.80 15.05 12.18
N TRP A 129 -11.38 15.44 11.06
CA TRP A 129 -10.61 15.80 9.87
C TRP A 129 -9.63 16.95 10.13
N ARG A 130 -10.02 17.96 10.90
CA ARG A 130 -9.10 19.05 11.27
C ARG A 130 -7.90 18.57 12.08
N LYS A 131 -8.08 17.56 12.94
CA LYS A 131 -6.96 16.94 13.67
C LYS A 131 -6.05 16.18 12.73
N ILE A 132 -6.63 15.38 11.83
CA ILE A 132 -5.89 14.64 10.80
C ILE A 132 -5.08 15.59 9.92
N GLN A 133 -5.67 16.68 9.42
CA GLN A 133 -4.97 17.66 8.59
C GLN A 133 -3.74 18.28 9.27
N LYS A 134 -3.76 18.45 10.57
CA LYS A 134 -2.60 18.96 11.32
C LYS A 134 -1.48 17.95 11.48
N ALA A 135 -1.79 16.67 11.30
CA ALA A 135 -0.84 15.57 11.42
C ALA A 135 -0.33 15.05 10.06
N LEU A 136 -0.97 15.46 8.94
CA LEU A 136 -0.52 15.20 7.57
C LEU A 136 0.65 16.10 7.18
#